data_e04a56fc3867b8b19afbf35193354b14
#
_entry.id   e04a56fc3867b8b19afbf35193354b14
#
_cell.length_a   1.000
_cell.length_b   1.000
_cell.length_c   1.000
_cell.angle_alpha   90.00
_cell.angle_beta   90.00
_cell.angle_gamma   90.00
#
_symmetry.space_group_name_H-M   'P 1'
#
loop_
_entity.id
_entity.type
_entity.pdbx_description
1 polymer ?
#
loop_
_entity_poly.entity_id
_entity_poly.type
_entity_poly.pdbx_seq_one_letter_code
_entity_poly.pdbx_strand_id
1 'polypeptide(L)'
;MYHSILLASASPRRRELLAQVGYLPVVEVADVDERRLEGEHPKELCVRLAVSKVQAVAARAAARRPAAAATGERDLSEIPRTAVGADTVVWTEEGVLLEKPVDRADSLRMLAALSGRYHEVTTGVAIAETFEGRLLASFSVTTRVHFRLLSEAEQLSYADTSEPYDKAGGYGIQGLAALFVDRIEGSYANVVGLPVEELHSRLLALGRVAGLPWQGQWC
;
A
#
# COMPACT_ATOMS: atom_id res chain seq x y z
N MET A 1 -15.39 -10.45 -17.42
CA MET A 1 -16.04 -9.47 -16.48
C MET A 1 -14.91 -8.86 -15.69
N TYR A 2 -14.76 -7.53 -15.72
CA TYR A 2 -13.69 -6.85 -14.97
C TYR A 2 -13.95 -6.94 -13.46
N HIS A 3 -12.92 -7.28 -12.70
CA HIS A 3 -13.01 -7.29 -11.24
C HIS A 3 -12.68 -5.90 -10.70
N SER A 4 -13.71 -5.12 -10.39
CA SER A 4 -13.52 -3.79 -9.78
C SER A 4 -13.29 -3.90 -8.27
N ILE A 5 -12.38 -3.07 -7.76
CA ILE A 5 -12.01 -2.99 -6.33
C ILE A 5 -12.10 -1.53 -5.89
N LEU A 6 -12.77 -1.27 -4.78
CA LEU A 6 -12.74 0.01 -4.11
C LEU A 6 -11.43 0.13 -3.31
N LEU A 7 -10.49 0.96 -3.79
CA LEU A 7 -9.18 1.13 -3.18
C LEU A 7 -9.19 2.30 -2.20
N ALA A 8 -9.08 1.99 -0.90
CA ALA A 8 -9.00 2.96 0.19
C ALA A 8 -7.57 3.53 0.33
N SER A 9 -7.06 4.19 -0.71
CA SER A 9 -5.69 4.72 -0.71
C SER A 9 -5.52 5.85 -1.73
N ALA A 10 -4.78 6.90 -1.34
CA ALA A 10 -4.36 7.98 -2.25
C ALA A 10 -3.13 7.60 -3.09
N SER A 11 -2.46 6.49 -2.82
CA SER A 11 -1.21 6.10 -3.47
C SER A 11 -1.41 5.77 -4.95
N PRO A 12 -0.82 6.52 -5.90
CA PRO A 12 -0.89 6.20 -7.32
C PRO A 12 -0.23 4.85 -7.63
N ARG A 13 0.84 4.49 -6.92
CA ARG A 13 1.55 3.21 -7.09
C ARG A 13 0.66 2.00 -6.82
N ARG A 14 -0.17 2.05 -5.77
CA ARG A 14 -1.14 0.97 -5.46
C ARG A 14 -2.20 0.82 -6.53
N ARG A 15 -2.71 1.96 -7.03
CA ARG A 15 -3.66 1.98 -8.14
C ARG A 15 -3.06 1.36 -9.41
N GLU A 16 -1.82 1.74 -9.74
CA GLU A 16 -1.09 1.22 -10.89
C GLU A 16 -0.82 -0.27 -10.79
N LEU A 17 -0.39 -0.77 -9.62
CA LEU A 17 -0.19 -2.21 -9.38
C LEU A 17 -1.48 -3.02 -9.60
N LEU A 18 -2.62 -2.55 -9.08
CA LEU A 18 -3.92 -3.21 -9.32
C LEU A 18 -4.29 -3.20 -10.80
N ALA A 19 -4.15 -2.05 -11.47
CA ALA A 19 -4.46 -1.93 -12.90
C ALA A 19 -3.55 -2.82 -13.77
N GLN A 20 -2.26 -2.87 -13.44
CA GLN A 20 -1.26 -3.68 -14.14
C GLN A 20 -1.58 -5.19 -14.11
N VAL A 21 -2.18 -5.66 -13.04
CA VAL A 21 -2.60 -7.07 -12.92
C VAL A 21 -4.08 -7.30 -13.30
N GLY A 22 -4.72 -6.32 -13.95
CA GLY A 22 -6.04 -6.45 -14.58
C GLY A 22 -7.24 -6.16 -13.69
N TYR A 23 -7.05 -5.64 -12.47
CA TYR A 23 -8.15 -5.09 -11.68
C TYR A 23 -8.53 -3.69 -12.15
N LEU A 24 -9.78 -3.29 -11.88
CA LEU A 24 -10.26 -1.93 -12.06
C LEU A 24 -10.36 -1.21 -10.70
N PRO A 25 -9.32 -0.46 -10.28
CA PRO A 25 -9.37 0.24 -9.01
C PRO A 25 -10.26 1.50 -9.10
N VAL A 26 -11.28 1.57 -8.25
CA VAL A 26 -12.03 2.78 -7.95
C VAL A 26 -11.41 3.39 -6.68
N VAL A 27 -10.80 4.56 -6.80
CA VAL A 27 -10.06 5.17 -5.69
C VAL A 27 -10.99 5.99 -4.81
N GLU A 28 -10.92 5.75 -3.51
CA GLU A 28 -11.52 6.61 -2.49
C GLU A 28 -10.53 6.82 -1.34
N VAL A 29 -10.14 8.08 -1.10
CA VAL A 29 -9.14 8.39 -0.09
C VAL A 29 -9.75 8.31 1.31
N ALA A 30 -9.12 7.55 2.19
CA ALA A 30 -9.46 7.51 3.61
C ALA A 30 -8.70 8.61 4.36
N ASP A 31 -9.42 9.37 5.17
CA ASP A 31 -8.83 10.29 6.16
C ASP A 31 -8.91 9.59 7.53
N VAL A 32 -7.77 9.13 8.02
CA VAL A 32 -7.63 8.41 9.29
C VAL A 32 -6.40 8.88 10.04
N ASP A 33 -6.42 8.75 11.36
CA ASP A 33 -5.23 9.04 12.20
C ASP A 33 -4.17 7.96 11.97
N GLU A 34 -3.05 8.35 11.39
CA GLU A 34 -1.94 7.44 11.05
C GLU A 34 -0.86 7.37 12.15
N ARG A 35 -1.05 8.06 13.29
CA ARG A 35 -0.07 8.05 14.38
C ARG A 35 0.17 6.64 14.93
N ARG A 36 1.44 6.31 15.15
CA ARG A 36 1.86 5.09 15.80
C ARG A 36 1.43 5.10 17.27
N LEU A 37 0.93 3.98 17.76
CA LEU A 37 0.64 3.80 19.20
C LEU A 37 1.93 3.45 19.95
N GLU A 38 1.96 3.76 21.23
CA GLU A 38 3.11 3.41 22.08
C GLU A 38 3.34 1.89 22.12
N GLY A 39 4.57 1.47 21.85
CA GLY A 39 4.93 0.04 21.82
C GLY A 39 4.43 -0.74 20.61
N GLU A 40 3.70 -0.12 19.69
CA GLU A 40 3.14 -0.83 18.53
C GLU A 40 4.25 -1.31 17.56
N HIS A 41 4.23 -2.60 17.25
CA HIS A 41 5.18 -3.17 16.29
C HIS A 41 4.87 -2.70 14.85
N PRO A 42 5.87 -2.47 13.97
CA PRO A 42 5.63 -2.00 12.60
C PRO A 42 4.61 -2.83 11.80
N LYS A 43 4.60 -4.16 11.98
CA LYS A 43 3.60 -5.06 11.36
C LYS A 43 2.18 -4.83 11.85
N GLU A 44 2.01 -4.52 13.12
CA GLU A 44 0.71 -4.22 13.74
C GLU A 44 0.20 -2.85 13.25
N LEU A 45 1.09 -1.86 13.24
CA LEU A 45 0.82 -0.51 12.74
C LEU A 45 0.24 -0.55 11.31
N CYS A 46 0.94 -1.17 10.36
CA CYS A 46 0.49 -1.17 8.96
C CYS A 46 -0.82 -1.94 8.76
N VAL A 47 -1.07 -3.02 9.51
CA VAL A 47 -2.35 -3.75 9.48
C VAL A 47 -3.46 -2.92 10.08
N ARG A 48 -3.26 -2.30 11.25
CA ARG A 48 -4.24 -1.42 11.88
C ARG A 48 -4.63 -0.26 10.97
N LEU A 49 -3.65 0.40 10.36
CA LEU A 49 -3.91 1.50 9.42
C LEU A 49 -4.65 1.03 8.17
N ALA A 50 -4.32 -0.14 7.62
CA ALA A 50 -5.03 -0.72 6.49
C ALA A 50 -6.51 -1.00 6.85
N VAL A 51 -6.78 -1.56 8.04
CA VAL A 51 -8.14 -1.79 8.56
C VAL A 51 -8.88 -0.49 8.75
N SER A 52 -8.28 0.50 9.40
CA SER A 52 -8.90 1.83 9.60
C SER A 52 -9.27 2.49 8.27
N LYS A 53 -8.38 2.42 7.27
CA LYS A 53 -8.61 2.99 5.92
C LYS A 53 -9.80 2.31 5.23
N VAL A 54 -9.84 1.00 5.21
CA VAL A 54 -10.93 0.28 4.53
C VAL A 54 -12.28 0.48 5.23
N GLN A 55 -12.30 0.51 6.57
CA GLN A 55 -13.51 0.76 7.34
C GLN A 55 -14.07 2.18 7.13
N ALA A 56 -13.20 3.20 7.11
CA ALA A 56 -13.60 4.58 6.84
C ALA A 56 -14.25 4.73 5.46
N VAL A 57 -13.69 4.09 4.43
CA VAL A 57 -14.25 4.11 3.07
C VAL A 57 -15.55 3.33 2.99
N ALA A 58 -15.63 2.15 3.60
CA ALA A 58 -16.84 1.33 3.63
C ALA A 58 -17.99 2.06 4.35
N ALA A 59 -17.73 2.73 5.47
CA ALA A 59 -18.73 3.52 6.18
C ALA A 59 -19.32 4.65 5.31
N ARG A 60 -18.45 5.35 4.54
CA ARG A 60 -18.92 6.39 3.59
C ARG A 60 -19.72 5.81 2.43
N ALA A 61 -19.33 4.67 1.89
CA ALA A 61 -20.07 3.99 0.83
C ALA A 61 -21.46 3.52 1.32
N ALA A 62 -21.52 2.97 2.53
CA ALA A 62 -22.77 2.57 3.17
C ALA A 62 -23.72 3.77 3.40
N ALA A 63 -23.20 4.92 3.83
CA ALA A 63 -23.98 6.14 4.04
C ALA A 63 -24.58 6.72 2.74
N ARG A 64 -23.91 6.54 1.60
CA ARG A 64 -24.42 6.98 0.28
C ARG A 64 -25.51 6.09 -0.28
N ARG A 65 -25.60 4.84 0.13
CA ARG A 65 -26.57 3.86 -0.39
C ARG A 65 -28.05 4.28 -0.24
N PRO A 66 -28.52 4.75 0.93
CA PRO A 66 -29.91 5.20 1.07
C PRO A 66 -30.25 6.45 0.23
N ALA A 67 -29.31 7.40 0.15
CA ALA A 67 -29.48 8.63 -0.62
C ALA A 67 -29.61 8.35 -2.13
N ALA A 68 -28.77 7.49 -2.68
CA ALA A 68 -28.82 7.11 -4.08
C ALA A 68 -30.10 6.31 -4.44
N ALA A 69 -30.59 5.47 -3.53
CA ALA A 69 -31.83 4.74 -3.71
C ALA A 69 -33.08 5.66 -3.68
N ALA A 70 -32.99 6.79 -2.96
CA ALA A 70 -34.09 7.75 -2.84
C ALA A 70 -34.18 8.76 -4.00
N THR A 71 -33.03 9.11 -4.59
CA THR A 71 -32.94 10.16 -5.64
C THR A 71 -32.82 9.61 -7.06
N GLY A 72 -32.51 8.32 -7.25
CA GLY A 72 -32.30 7.71 -8.54
C GLY A 72 -31.01 8.22 -9.26
N GLU A 73 -30.18 9.01 -8.58
CA GLU A 73 -29.11 9.79 -9.20
C GLU A 73 -27.75 9.07 -9.33
N ARG A 74 -27.57 7.87 -8.75
CA ARG A 74 -26.36 7.05 -8.95
C ARG A 74 -26.67 5.58 -9.04
N ASP A 75 -26.22 4.97 -10.10
CA ASP A 75 -26.19 3.52 -10.22
C ASP A 75 -25.16 2.95 -9.23
N LEU A 76 -25.63 2.37 -8.13
CA LEU A 76 -24.81 1.71 -7.13
C LEU A 76 -24.06 0.48 -7.68
N SER A 77 -24.40 0.03 -8.89
CA SER A 77 -23.66 -1.04 -9.59
C SER A 77 -22.23 -0.62 -9.95
N GLU A 78 -21.93 0.70 -10.00
CA GLU A 78 -20.59 1.23 -10.26
C GLU A 78 -19.66 1.16 -9.05
N ILE A 79 -20.20 1.04 -7.82
CA ILE A 79 -19.36 0.93 -6.62
C ILE A 79 -18.97 -0.54 -6.39
N PRO A 80 -17.66 -0.87 -6.38
CA PRO A 80 -17.22 -2.23 -6.16
C PRO A 80 -17.69 -2.80 -4.81
N ARG A 81 -18.11 -4.06 -4.79
CA ARG A 81 -18.58 -4.73 -3.56
C ARG A 81 -17.46 -5.10 -2.59
N THR A 82 -16.22 -5.05 -3.07
CA THR A 82 -15.01 -5.37 -2.29
C THR A 82 -14.15 -4.12 -2.16
N ALA A 83 -13.88 -3.73 -0.92
CA ALA A 83 -12.97 -2.65 -0.58
C ALA A 83 -11.63 -3.21 -0.10
N VAL A 84 -10.53 -2.57 -0.48
CA VAL A 84 -9.16 -2.91 -0.09
C VAL A 84 -8.48 -1.67 0.47
N GLY A 85 -7.97 -1.78 1.70
CA GLY A 85 -7.09 -0.79 2.32
C GLY A 85 -5.67 -1.35 2.41
N ALA A 86 -4.68 -0.49 2.32
CA ALA A 86 -3.29 -0.88 2.53
C ALA A 86 -2.48 0.26 3.17
N ASP A 87 -1.48 -0.14 3.95
CA ASP A 87 -0.47 0.76 4.50
C ASP A 87 0.91 0.11 4.46
N THR A 88 1.96 0.92 4.24
CA THR A 88 3.33 0.41 4.05
C THR A 88 4.27 1.14 4.97
N VAL A 89 5.08 0.39 5.69
CA VAL A 89 6.10 0.89 6.61
C VAL A 89 7.47 0.32 6.23
N VAL A 90 8.52 1.12 6.47
CA VAL A 90 9.92 0.73 6.31
C VAL A 90 10.58 0.78 7.69
N TRP A 91 11.36 -0.24 8.02
CA TRP A 91 12.02 -0.33 9.32
C TRP A 91 13.34 -1.09 9.22
N THR A 92 14.30 -0.72 10.06
CA THR A 92 15.63 -1.34 10.08
C THR A 92 15.59 -2.70 10.78
N GLU A 93 16.64 -3.51 10.62
CA GLU A 93 16.76 -4.81 11.33
C GLU A 93 16.77 -4.64 12.86
N GLU A 94 17.15 -3.47 13.36
CA GLU A 94 17.10 -3.11 14.79
C GLU A 94 15.69 -2.68 15.24
N GLY A 95 14.68 -2.70 14.36
CA GLY A 95 13.30 -2.34 14.66
C GLY A 95 12.99 -0.84 14.63
N VAL A 96 13.89 -0.01 14.10
CA VAL A 96 13.67 1.44 13.97
C VAL A 96 12.78 1.72 12.77
N LEU A 97 11.60 2.31 13.01
CA LEU A 97 10.69 2.74 11.95
C LEU A 97 11.26 3.95 11.22
N LEU A 98 11.25 3.89 9.89
CA LEU A 98 11.65 4.97 9.01
C LEU A 98 10.40 5.54 8.32
N GLU A 99 9.93 6.66 8.81
CA GLU A 99 8.78 7.38 8.27
C GLU A 99 9.15 8.16 6.99
N LYS A 100 8.32 9.10 6.58
CA LYS A 100 8.68 10.02 5.50
C LYS A 100 9.67 11.05 6.04
N PRO A 101 10.78 11.33 5.35
CA PRO A 101 11.72 12.35 5.79
C PRO A 101 11.03 13.72 5.92
N VAL A 102 11.25 14.39 7.04
CA VAL A 102 10.68 15.72 7.29
C VAL A 102 11.50 16.83 6.63
N ASP A 103 12.79 16.57 6.40
CA ASP A 103 13.73 17.48 5.75
C ASP A 103 14.93 16.73 5.14
N ARG A 104 15.86 17.51 4.57
CA ARG A 104 17.09 16.99 3.97
C ARG A 104 17.98 16.24 4.96
N ALA A 105 18.11 16.75 6.17
CA ALA A 105 18.96 16.13 7.20
C ALA A 105 18.40 14.77 7.62
N ASP A 106 17.08 14.68 7.75
CA ASP A 106 16.40 13.43 8.06
C ASP A 106 16.50 12.42 6.90
N SER A 107 16.39 12.87 5.64
CA SER A 107 16.64 12.02 4.47
C SER A 107 18.04 11.43 4.47
N LEU A 108 19.06 12.25 4.74
CA LEU A 108 20.46 11.79 4.84
C LEU A 108 20.66 10.80 5.98
N ARG A 109 20.04 11.05 7.13
CA ARG A 109 20.06 10.12 8.28
C ARG A 109 19.48 8.75 7.90
N MET A 110 18.35 8.74 7.19
CA MET A 110 17.71 7.49 6.73
C MET A 110 18.59 6.77 5.71
N LEU A 111 19.13 7.46 4.71
CA LEU A 111 20.03 6.87 3.72
C LEU A 111 21.29 6.26 4.36
N ALA A 112 21.87 6.94 5.34
CA ALA A 112 23.03 6.42 6.09
C ALA A 112 22.66 5.15 6.89
N ALA A 113 21.45 5.09 7.46
CA ALA A 113 20.98 3.91 8.17
C ALA A 113 20.73 2.71 7.25
N LEU A 114 20.36 2.95 5.98
CA LEU A 114 20.07 1.92 4.98
C LEU A 114 21.30 1.48 4.19
N SER A 115 22.31 2.34 4.03
CA SER A 115 23.50 2.11 3.20
C SER A 115 24.28 0.86 3.62
N GLY A 116 24.48 -0.09 2.68
CA GLY A 116 25.21 -1.33 2.90
C GLY A 116 24.50 -2.33 3.81
N ARG A 117 23.17 -2.19 4.02
CA ARG A 117 22.42 -3.00 4.98
C ARG A 117 21.09 -3.50 4.42
N TYR A 118 20.58 -4.54 5.07
CA TYR A 118 19.19 -4.94 4.93
C TYR A 118 18.27 -4.06 5.75
N HIS A 119 17.05 -3.91 5.24
CA HIS A 119 15.92 -3.35 5.97
C HIS A 119 14.65 -4.08 5.56
N GLU A 120 13.59 -3.90 6.29
CA GLU A 120 12.31 -4.53 6.04
C GLU A 120 11.29 -3.51 5.53
N VAL A 121 10.56 -3.91 4.50
CA VAL A 121 9.37 -3.20 3.99
C VAL A 121 8.18 -4.09 4.25
N THR A 122 7.25 -3.60 5.05
CA THR A 122 6.03 -4.35 5.39
C THR A 122 4.81 -3.59 4.92
N THR A 123 3.96 -4.25 4.14
CA THR A 123 2.63 -3.74 3.79
C THR A 123 1.55 -4.52 4.51
N GLY A 124 0.75 -3.82 5.30
CA GLY A 124 -0.51 -4.29 5.83
C GLY A 124 -1.61 -4.13 4.80
N VAL A 125 -2.47 -5.13 4.67
CA VAL A 125 -3.63 -5.13 3.77
C VAL A 125 -4.88 -5.53 4.53
N ALA A 126 -5.99 -4.88 4.26
CA ALA A 126 -7.31 -5.23 4.77
C ALA A 126 -8.32 -5.32 3.62
N ILE A 127 -9.17 -6.32 3.67
CA ILE A 127 -10.25 -6.59 2.70
C ILE A 127 -11.58 -6.51 3.46
N ALA A 128 -12.54 -5.74 2.95
CA ALA A 128 -13.86 -5.61 3.56
C ALA A 128 -14.97 -5.62 2.50
N GLU A 129 -16.18 -5.92 2.94
CA GLU A 129 -17.38 -5.64 2.15
C GLU A 129 -17.69 -4.15 2.15
N THR A 130 -17.84 -3.59 0.96
CA THR A 130 -17.97 -2.14 0.79
C THR A 130 -19.18 -1.55 1.50
N PHE A 131 -20.34 -2.19 1.40
CA PHE A 131 -21.59 -1.60 1.92
C PHE A 131 -21.93 -2.00 3.35
N GLU A 132 -21.37 -3.08 3.84
CA GLU A 132 -21.63 -3.60 5.18
C GLU A 132 -20.49 -3.23 6.15
N GLY A 133 -19.34 -2.81 5.63
CA GLY A 133 -18.16 -2.48 6.42
C GLY A 133 -17.55 -3.71 7.11
N ARG A 134 -18.06 -4.91 6.82
CA ARG A 134 -17.60 -6.15 7.44
C ARG A 134 -16.20 -6.48 6.97
N LEU A 135 -15.24 -6.53 7.90
CA LEU A 135 -13.89 -6.97 7.62
C LEU A 135 -13.90 -8.46 7.24
N LEU A 136 -13.33 -8.80 6.09
CA LEU A 136 -13.25 -10.16 5.58
C LEU A 136 -11.89 -10.80 5.86
N ALA A 137 -10.82 -10.03 5.74
CA ALA A 137 -9.46 -10.45 6.06
C ALA A 137 -8.58 -9.25 6.34
N SER A 138 -7.54 -9.46 7.15
CA SER A 138 -6.39 -8.57 7.26
C SER A 138 -5.11 -9.38 7.39
N PHE A 139 -4.02 -8.91 6.80
CA PHE A 139 -2.73 -9.59 6.81
C PHE A 139 -1.60 -8.60 6.54
N SER A 140 -0.37 -9.03 6.73
CA SER A 140 0.81 -8.27 6.30
C SER A 140 1.77 -9.14 5.51
N VAL A 141 2.49 -8.51 4.59
CA VAL A 141 3.61 -9.12 3.86
C VAL A 141 4.86 -8.31 4.14
N THR A 142 5.95 -8.99 4.48
CA THR A 142 7.26 -8.38 4.73
C THR A 142 8.24 -8.82 3.66
N THR A 143 9.01 -7.89 3.14
CA THR A 143 10.08 -8.12 2.17
C THR A 143 11.35 -7.47 2.70
N ARG A 144 12.47 -8.20 2.64
CA ARG A 144 13.78 -7.66 2.96
C ARG A 144 14.39 -7.03 1.71
N VAL A 145 14.90 -5.83 1.84
CA VAL A 145 15.56 -5.08 0.78
C VAL A 145 16.98 -4.77 1.24
N HIS A 146 17.97 -5.00 0.38
CA HIS A 146 19.35 -4.65 0.64
C HIS A 146 19.78 -3.48 -0.22
N PHE A 147 20.33 -2.45 0.42
CA PHE A 147 21.03 -1.38 -0.27
C PHE A 147 22.52 -1.72 -0.37
N ARG A 148 23.08 -1.54 -1.57
CA ARG A 148 24.53 -1.50 -1.68
C ARG A 148 25.11 -0.37 -0.85
N LEU A 149 26.42 -0.40 -0.62
CA LEU A 149 27.10 0.72 0.03
C LEU A 149 26.97 1.99 -0.83
N LEU A 150 26.46 3.06 -0.24
CA LEU A 150 26.29 4.36 -0.88
C LEU A 150 27.43 5.30 -0.46
N SER A 151 28.04 5.98 -1.42
CA SER A 151 28.97 7.06 -1.14
C SER A 151 28.22 8.29 -0.59
N GLU A 152 28.94 9.15 0.12
CA GLU A 152 28.39 10.42 0.61
C GLU A 152 27.83 11.29 -0.53
N ALA A 153 28.54 11.35 -1.66
CA ALA A 153 28.09 12.10 -2.83
C ALA A 153 26.77 11.60 -3.40
N GLU A 154 26.53 10.28 -3.41
CA GLU A 154 25.26 9.71 -3.84
C GLU A 154 24.12 10.05 -2.86
N GLN A 155 24.38 9.94 -1.56
CA GLN A 155 23.39 10.29 -0.53
C GLN A 155 23.01 11.77 -0.61
N LEU A 156 23.99 12.66 -0.73
CA LEU A 156 23.77 14.11 -0.89
C LEU A 156 22.96 14.41 -2.16
N SER A 157 23.38 13.85 -3.30
CA SER A 157 22.71 14.06 -4.58
C SER A 157 21.25 13.59 -4.57
N TYR A 158 20.98 12.43 -3.95
CA TYR A 158 19.63 11.90 -3.87
C TYR A 158 18.73 12.71 -2.91
N ALA A 159 19.26 13.13 -1.75
CA ALA A 159 18.54 13.97 -0.81
C ALA A 159 18.18 15.36 -1.37
N ASP A 160 18.87 15.83 -2.41
CA ASP A 160 18.58 17.09 -3.11
C ASP A 160 17.46 16.93 -4.18
N THR A 161 16.98 15.70 -4.43
CA THR A 161 15.83 15.46 -5.30
C THR A 161 14.51 15.57 -4.54
N SER A 162 13.38 15.56 -5.24
CA SER A 162 12.05 15.51 -4.61
C SER A 162 11.61 14.09 -4.22
N GLU A 163 12.33 13.05 -4.66
CA GLU A 163 11.88 11.65 -4.54
C GLU A 163 11.76 11.13 -3.11
N PRO A 164 12.63 11.49 -2.13
CA PRO A 164 12.57 10.94 -0.77
C PRO A 164 11.30 11.28 -0.01
N TYR A 165 10.77 12.47 -0.18
CA TYR A 165 9.93 13.15 0.81
C TYR A 165 8.47 12.70 0.89
N ASP A 166 7.97 11.92 -0.06
CA ASP A 166 6.59 11.39 -0.06
C ASP A 166 6.52 9.89 0.30
N LYS A 167 7.66 9.26 0.65
CA LYS A 167 7.77 7.81 0.81
C LYS A 167 8.31 7.42 2.19
N ALA A 168 7.71 6.40 2.80
CA ALA A 168 8.28 5.75 3.98
C ALA A 168 9.69 5.23 3.67
N GLY A 169 10.63 5.41 4.61
CA GLY A 169 12.04 5.07 4.41
C GLY A 169 12.81 6.05 3.53
N GLY A 170 12.15 7.08 2.99
CA GLY A 170 12.80 8.12 2.18
C GLY A 170 13.32 7.63 0.82
N TYR A 171 12.73 6.59 0.22
CA TYR A 171 13.16 6.12 -1.10
C TYR A 171 12.05 5.47 -1.92
N GLY A 172 12.22 5.45 -3.24
CA GLY A 172 11.32 4.79 -4.18
C GLY A 172 12.01 3.75 -5.06
N ILE A 173 11.68 2.45 -4.86
CA ILE A 173 12.30 1.37 -5.65
C ILE A 173 12.02 1.46 -7.16
N GLN A 174 10.98 2.20 -7.57
CA GLN A 174 10.62 2.44 -8.98
C GLN A 174 11.27 3.70 -9.55
N GLY A 175 11.96 4.49 -8.74
CA GLY A 175 12.58 5.76 -9.10
C GLY A 175 14.10 5.70 -9.12
N LEU A 176 14.73 6.82 -8.77
CA LEU A 176 16.18 6.97 -8.74
C LEU A 176 16.86 6.00 -7.75
N ALA A 177 16.19 5.71 -6.63
CA ALA A 177 16.72 4.78 -5.63
C ALA A 177 16.74 3.31 -6.10
N ALA A 178 16.22 2.98 -7.27
CA ALA A 178 16.44 1.67 -7.89
C ALA A 178 17.95 1.37 -8.07
N LEU A 179 18.77 2.40 -8.22
CA LEU A 179 20.24 2.29 -8.30
C LEU A 179 20.91 1.90 -6.97
N PHE A 180 20.20 2.01 -5.87
CA PHE A 180 20.70 1.70 -4.53
C PHE A 180 20.41 0.26 -4.12
N VAL A 181 19.36 -0.34 -4.66
CA VAL A 181 18.91 -1.69 -4.33
C VAL A 181 19.69 -2.71 -5.15
N ASP A 182 20.40 -3.60 -4.49
CA ASP A 182 21.11 -4.71 -5.15
C ASP A 182 20.47 -6.08 -4.86
N ARG A 183 19.56 -6.17 -3.86
CA ARG A 183 18.86 -7.42 -3.55
C ARG A 183 17.49 -7.19 -2.93
N ILE A 184 16.53 -8.05 -3.30
CA ILE A 184 15.19 -8.14 -2.71
C ILE A 184 14.95 -9.61 -2.35
N GLU A 185 14.50 -9.85 -1.11
CA GLU A 185 14.09 -11.17 -0.61
C GLU A 185 12.61 -11.11 -0.24
N GLY A 186 11.74 -11.56 -1.15
CA GLY A 186 10.29 -11.50 -1.01
C GLY A 186 9.59 -10.87 -2.21
N SER A 187 8.50 -10.15 -1.98
CA SER A 187 7.65 -9.58 -3.01
C SER A 187 8.09 -8.16 -3.40
N TYR A 188 8.44 -7.96 -4.67
CA TYR A 188 8.67 -6.63 -5.25
C TYR A 188 7.42 -5.74 -5.15
N ALA A 189 6.25 -6.29 -5.46
CA ALA A 189 5.00 -5.55 -5.40
C ALA A 189 4.67 -5.07 -3.97
N ASN A 190 5.06 -5.85 -2.95
CA ASN A 190 4.99 -5.44 -1.56
C ASN A 190 5.88 -4.20 -1.30
N VAL A 191 7.11 -4.17 -1.81
CA VAL A 191 8.01 -3.01 -1.66
C VAL A 191 7.45 -1.77 -2.34
N VAL A 192 6.80 -1.91 -3.49
CA VAL A 192 6.10 -0.81 -4.19
C VAL A 192 4.91 -0.30 -3.37
N GLY A 193 4.28 -1.18 -2.55
CA GLY A 193 3.24 -0.80 -1.58
C GLY A 193 1.94 -1.60 -1.61
N LEU A 194 1.86 -2.69 -2.40
CA LEU A 194 0.72 -3.61 -2.40
C LEU A 194 1.14 -5.00 -2.88
N PRO A 195 1.15 -6.04 -2.02
CA PRO A 195 1.47 -7.42 -2.39
C PRO A 195 0.31 -8.03 -3.18
N VAL A 196 0.26 -7.76 -4.49
CA VAL A 196 -0.87 -8.11 -5.37
C VAL A 196 -1.06 -9.62 -5.52
N GLU A 197 -0.01 -10.41 -5.41
CA GLU A 197 -0.04 -11.87 -5.45
C GLU A 197 -0.77 -12.47 -4.23
N GLU A 198 -0.45 -12.00 -3.02
CA GLU A 198 -1.11 -12.44 -1.80
C GLU A 198 -2.55 -11.88 -1.72
N LEU A 199 -2.74 -10.60 -2.11
CA LEU A 199 -4.08 -10.01 -2.20
C LEU A 199 -4.98 -10.83 -3.13
N HIS A 200 -4.50 -11.19 -4.33
CA HIS A 200 -5.26 -12.00 -5.28
C HIS A 200 -5.63 -13.38 -4.70
N SER A 201 -4.66 -14.05 -4.06
CA SER A 201 -4.87 -15.35 -3.41
C SER A 201 -5.95 -15.26 -2.33
N ARG A 202 -5.95 -14.20 -1.52
CA ARG A 202 -6.99 -13.96 -0.51
C ARG A 202 -8.36 -13.67 -1.12
N LEU A 203 -8.42 -12.88 -2.19
CA LEU A 203 -9.67 -12.58 -2.90
C LEU A 203 -10.28 -13.84 -3.50
N LEU A 204 -9.47 -14.74 -4.07
CA LEU A 204 -9.91 -16.07 -4.53
C LEU A 204 -10.48 -16.91 -3.38
N ALA A 205 -9.74 -17.04 -2.29
CA ALA A 205 -10.16 -17.81 -1.12
C ALA A 205 -11.47 -17.31 -0.49
N LEU A 206 -11.72 -16.00 -0.57
CA LEU A 206 -12.92 -15.33 -0.09
C LEU A 206 -14.09 -15.37 -1.11
N GLY A 207 -13.89 -15.96 -2.29
CA GLY A 207 -14.89 -15.98 -3.37
C GLY A 207 -15.22 -14.60 -3.94
N ARG A 208 -14.31 -13.60 -3.82
CA ARG A 208 -14.50 -12.24 -4.32
C ARG A 208 -14.09 -12.11 -5.80
N VAL A 209 -13.28 -13.01 -6.28
CA VAL A 209 -12.92 -13.19 -7.69
C VAL A 209 -13.01 -14.66 -8.04
N ALA A 210 -13.29 -14.99 -9.31
CA ALA A 210 -13.47 -16.38 -9.76
C ALA A 210 -12.24 -16.92 -10.51
N GLY A 211 -11.19 -16.13 -10.69
CA GLY A 211 -9.98 -16.51 -11.44
C GLY A 211 -9.09 -15.28 -11.66
N LEU A 212 -8.18 -15.40 -12.62
CA LEU A 212 -7.26 -14.30 -12.94
C LEU A 212 -8.00 -13.11 -13.53
N PRO A 213 -7.68 -11.87 -13.12
CA PRO A 213 -8.43 -10.66 -13.50
C PRO A 213 -8.46 -10.40 -15.01
N TRP A 214 -7.48 -10.91 -15.75
CA TRP A 214 -7.36 -10.74 -17.21
C TRP A 214 -7.94 -11.92 -18.02
N GLN A 215 -8.53 -12.94 -17.41
CA GLN A 215 -9.14 -14.06 -18.15
C GLN A 215 -10.30 -13.57 -19.02
N GLY A 216 -10.21 -13.84 -20.33
CA GLY A 216 -11.18 -13.40 -21.33
C GLY A 216 -10.89 -12.03 -21.99
N GLN A 217 -9.76 -11.42 -21.72
CA GLN A 217 -9.37 -10.15 -22.35
C GLN A 217 -8.43 -10.30 -23.57
N TRP A 218 -7.89 -11.50 -23.78
CA TRP A 218 -6.87 -11.79 -24.83
C TRP A 218 -7.38 -12.79 -25.87
N CYS A 219 -8.63 -12.67 -26.30
CA CYS A 219 -9.18 -13.39 -27.45
C CYS A 219 -9.42 -12.46 -28.61
#